data_dde0abb2dcf9f499f3946fa1cc574bd5
#
_entry.id   dde0abb2dcf9f499f3946fa1cc574bd5
#
_cell.length_a   1.000
_cell.length_b   1.000
_cell.length_c   1.000
_cell.angle_alpha   90.00
_cell.angle_beta   90.00
_cell.angle_gamma   90.00
#
_symmetry.space_group_name_H-M   'P 1'
#
loop_
_entity.id
_entity.type
_entity.pdbx_description
1 polymer ?
#
loop_
_entity_poly.entity_id
_entity_poly.type
_entity_poly.pdbx_seq_one_letter_code
_entity_poly.pdbx_strand_id
1 'polypeptide(L)'
;MEGAAVATEARVPLVEMRNIRVSFGGVHAVDDVSVDVYPGEVLGLVGGNGAGKSTLIRTLSGAHPADSGEILVDGKPRVIGNPRDAKNLNIECIYQQLALADNVDAPANVFLGREMTNFWRSLDDGAMEHETRKVMGRLNPNFKRFKQPVVSLSGGQRQAVAIARAVHFNARIMIMDEPTAALGPAETAQVRHLIQQLKNEGLGIFLISHDIHDVFDLSDRISVMYHGRLVGTVRKADVTPDDVLAMIILGKKPDEATREELAELRA
;
A
#
# COMPACT_ATOMS: atom_id res chain seq x y z
N MET A 1 13.54 -11.81 44.38
CA MET A 1 13.76 -12.05 42.93
C MET A 1 12.82 -11.12 42.19
N GLU A 2 13.35 -9.94 41.83
CA GLU A 2 12.60 -8.92 41.09
C GLU A 2 12.52 -9.34 39.64
N GLY A 3 11.29 -9.53 39.16
CA GLY A 3 11.01 -9.71 37.75
C GLY A 3 11.24 -8.41 37.00
N ALA A 4 12.32 -8.31 36.23
CA ALA A 4 12.55 -7.21 35.29
C ALA A 4 11.42 -7.21 34.26
N ALA A 5 10.53 -6.24 34.36
CA ALA A 5 9.61 -5.91 33.29
C ALA A 5 10.48 -5.43 32.11
N VAL A 6 10.53 -6.26 31.06
CA VAL A 6 11.11 -5.85 29.78
C VAL A 6 10.22 -4.73 29.27
N ALA A 7 10.71 -3.50 29.37
CA ALA A 7 10.10 -2.35 28.74
C ALA A 7 10.07 -2.65 27.23
N THR A 8 8.88 -2.88 26.69
CA THR A 8 8.65 -2.95 25.24
C THR A 8 8.99 -1.56 24.70
N GLU A 9 10.14 -1.41 24.07
CA GLU A 9 10.48 -0.17 23.34
C GLU A 9 9.29 0.15 22.44
N ALA A 10 8.71 1.32 22.60
CA ALA A 10 7.59 1.75 21.79
C ALA A 10 8.08 1.83 20.33
N ARG A 11 7.65 0.87 19.51
CA ARG A 11 7.98 0.85 18.08
C ARG A 11 7.49 2.15 17.45
N VAL A 12 8.40 2.89 16.82
CA VAL A 12 8.05 4.11 16.08
C VAL A 12 7.48 3.70 14.73
N PRO A 13 6.28 4.16 14.35
CA PRO A 13 5.74 3.88 13.03
C PRO A 13 6.58 4.53 11.92
N LEU A 14 6.67 3.89 10.75
CA LEU A 14 7.27 4.48 9.55
C LEU A 14 6.47 5.69 9.10
N VAL A 15 5.16 5.57 9.12
CA VAL A 15 4.25 6.68 8.86
C VAL A 15 3.06 6.61 9.81
N GLU A 16 2.63 7.78 10.23
CA GLU A 16 1.44 7.98 11.03
C GLU A 16 0.67 9.19 10.47
N MET A 17 -0.58 8.95 10.16
CA MET A 17 -1.53 9.98 9.76
C MET A 17 -2.44 10.26 10.96
N ARG A 18 -2.51 11.50 11.42
CA ARG A 18 -3.28 11.91 12.61
C ARG A 18 -4.38 12.88 12.24
N ASN A 19 -5.63 12.55 12.63
CA ASN A 19 -6.80 13.41 12.52
C ASN A 19 -6.97 14.02 11.12
N ILE A 20 -6.71 13.20 10.07
CA ILE A 20 -6.78 13.64 8.68
C ILE A 20 -8.21 13.95 8.30
N ARG A 21 -8.40 15.13 7.67
CA ARG A 21 -9.67 15.56 7.08
C ARG A 21 -9.46 15.97 5.63
N VAL A 22 -10.37 15.53 4.79
CA VAL A 22 -10.40 15.90 3.36
C VAL A 22 -11.84 16.05 2.91
N SER A 23 -12.13 17.20 2.30
CA SER A 23 -13.48 17.53 1.84
C SER A 23 -13.48 17.91 0.36
N PHE A 24 -14.52 17.54 -0.34
CA PHE A 24 -14.78 17.95 -1.72
C PHE A 24 -16.13 18.66 -1.78
N GLY A 25 -16.11 20.00 -1.92
CA GLY A 25 -17.32 20.80 -1.83
C GLY A 25 -17.96 20.61 -0.45
N GLY A 26 -19.22 20.15 -0.40
CA GLY A 26 -19.95 19.90 0.86
C GLY A 26 -19.81 18.48 1.43
N VAL A 27 -18.96 17.61 0.82
CA VAL A 27 -18.83 16.21 1.23
C VAL A 27 -17.49 15.99 1.95
N HIS A 28 -17.54 15.52 3.19
CA HIS A 28 -16.36 15.08 3.93
C HIS A 28 -15.99 13.65 3.47
N ALA A 29 -15.01 13.56 2.56
CA ALA A 29 -14.55 12.27 2.05
C ALA A 29 -13.67 11.51 3.05
N VAL A 30 -12.95 12.24 3.92
CA VAL A 30 -12.23 11.73 5.10
C VAL A 30 -12.51 12.68 6.25
N ASP A 31 -12.97 12.16 7.38
CA ASP A 31 -13.36 12.94 8.55
C ASP A 31 -12.72 12.33 9.80
N ASP A 32 -11.66 12.99 10.28
CA ASP A 32 -10.96 12.68 11.52
C ASP A 32 -10.34 11.27 11.57
N VAL A 33 -9.66 10.87 10.50
CA VAL A 33 -9.06 9.55 10.38
C VAL A 33 -7.60 9.56 10.83
N SER A 34 -7.25 8.58 11.71
CA SER A 34 -5.88 8.34 12.14
C SER A 34 -5.50 6.90 11.86
N VAL A 35 -4.39 6.68 11.13
CA VAL A 35 -3.84 5.36 10.79
C VAL A 35 -2.32 5.42 10.80
N ASP A 36 -1.70 4.28 11.09
CA ASP A 36 -0.25 4.16 11.17
C ASP A 36 0.21 2.82 10.57
N VAL A 37 1.46 2.77 10.07
CA VAL A 37 2.10 1.54 9.63
C VAL A 37 3.52 1.45 10.16
N TYR A 38 3.91 0.25 10.58
CA TYR A 38 5.20 -0.05 11.18
C TYR A 38 6.16 -0.74 10.20
N PRO A 39 7.49 -0.73 10.49
CA PRO A 39 8.45 -1.51 9.72
C PRO A 39 8.09 -3.01 9.70
N GLY A 40 8.06 -3.61 8.52
CA GLY A 40 7.73 -5.03 8.35
C GLY A 40 6.27 -5.36 8.66
N GLU A 41 5.37 -4.41 8.43
CA GLU A 41 3.94 -4.58 8.63
C GLU A 41 3.15 -4.38 7.33
N VAL A 42 2.11 -5.16 7.16
CA VAL A 42 1.05 -4.93 6.18
C VAL A 42 -0.21 -4.49 6.92
N LEU A 43 -0.62 -3.25 6.70
CA LEU A 43 -1.90 -2.71 7.16
C LEU A 43 -2.93 -2.80 6.04
N GLY A 44 -3.92 -3.66 6.19
CA GLY A 44 -5.07 -3.73 5.30
C GLY A 44 -6.00 -2.54 5.55
N LEU A 45 -6.36 -1.81 4.48
CA LEU A 45 -7.33 -0.71 4.54
C LEU A 45 -8.57 -1.11 3.75
N VAL A 46 -9.63 -1.43 4.46
CA VAL A 46 -10.88 -1.94 3.90
C VAL A 46 -12.07 -1.02 4.17
N GLY A 47 -13.18 -1.27 3.49
CA GLY A 47 -14.43 -0.49 3.63
C GLY A 47 -15.21 -0.49 2.34
N GLY A 48 -16.47 -0.09 2.38
CA GLY A 48 -17.35 0.00 1.21
C GLY A 48 -16.86 1.01 0.15
N ASN A 49 -17.53 0.99 -1.00
CA ASN A 49 -17.30 2.03 -2.02
C ASN A 49 -17.70 3.40 -1.46
N GLY A 50 -16.86 4.40 -1.68
CA GLY A 50 -17.09 5.73 -1.13
C GLY A 50 -16.71 5.90 0.35
N ALA A 51 -16.16 4.87 1.02
CA ALA A 51 -15.77 4.94 2.43
C ALA A 51 -14.58 5.89 2.72
N GLY A 52 -13.90 6.44 1.68
CA GLY A 52 -12.80 7.39 1.84
C GLY A 52 -11.41 6.80 1.70
N LYS A 53 -11.26 5.47 1.51
CA LYS A 53 -9.97 4.78 1.41
C LYS A 53 -9.02 5.41 0.38
N SER A 54 -9.46 5.51 -0.87
CA SER A 54 -8.64 6.08 -1.96
C SER A 54 -8.30 7.55 -1.70
N THR A 55 -9.18 8.32 -1.05
CA THR A 55 -8.89 9.71 -0.67
C THR A 55 -7.79 9.78 0.37
N LEU A 56 -7.89 8.96 1.43
CA LEU A 56 -6.86 8.88 2.48
C LEU A 56 -5.48 8.53 1.89
N ILE A 57 -5.44 7.55 1.01
CA ILE A 57 -4.20 7.12 0.36
C ILE A 57 -3.66 8.15 -0.63
N ARG A 58 -4.52 8.85 -1.36
CA ARG A 58 -4.11 9.96 -2.23
C ARG A 58 -3.51 11.11 -1.42
N THR A 59 -3.96 11.33 -0.21
CA THR A 59 -3.34 12.30 0.71
C THR A 59 -1.93 11.87 1.09
N LEU A 60 -1.72 10.61 1.46
CA LEU A 60 -0.40 10.09 1.79
C LEU A 60 0.55 10.08 0.57
N SER A 61 0.04 9.79 -0.62
CA SER A 61 0.83 9.81 -1.86
C SER A 61 1.08 11.21 -2.43
N GLY A 62 0.51 12.26 -1.80
CA GLY A 62 0.63 13.65 -2.24
C GLY A 62 -0.18 14.00 -3.50
N ALA A 63 -1.07 13.11 -3.93
CA ALA A 63 -1.96 13.38 -5.06
C ALA A 63 -3.10 14.35 -4.68
N HIS A 64 -3.40 14.47 -3.41
CA HIS A 64 -4.38 15.43 -2.87
C HIS A 64 -3.95 15.87 -1.46
N PRO A 65 -3.87 17.19 -1.16
CA PRO A 65 -3.52 17.64 0.18
C PRO A 65 -4.64 17.37 1.18
N ALA A 66 -4.30 17.19 2.46
CA ALA A 66 -5.29 17.21 3.54
C ALA A 66 -5.77 18.63 3.82
N ASP A 67 -7.03 18.78 4.20
CA ASP A 67 -7.56 20.06 4.68
C ASP A 67 -7.06 20.36 6.10
N SER A 68 -6.89 19.31 6.93
CA SER A 68 -6.32 19.38 8.28
C SER A 68 -5.81 18.01 8.72
N GLY A 69 -5.10 18.01 9.85
CA GLY A 69 -4.41 16.83 10.39
C GLY A 69 -2.91 16.90 10.15
N GLU A 70 -2.20 15.86 10.59
CA GLU A 70 -0.74 15.78 10.51
C GLU A 70 -0.31 14.44 9.91
N ILE A 71 0.76 14.46 9.13
CA ILE A 71 1.45 13.26 8.65
C ILE A 71 2.83 13.26 9.28
N LEU A 72 3.16 12.22 10.03
CA LEU A 72 4.48 12.01 10.58
C LEU A 72 5.18 10.87 9.83
N VAL A 73 6.44 11.07 9.50
CA VAL A 73 7.31 10.02 8.94
C VAL A 73 8.51 9.88 9.88
N ASP A 74 8.76 8.67 10.36
CA ASP A 74 9.74 8.37 11.41
C ASP A 74 9.56 9.29 12.66
N GLY A 75 8.30 9.48 13.06
CA GLY A 75 7.91 10.31 14.20
C GLY A 75 8.08 11.82 14.02
N LYS A 76 8.44 12.29 12.81
CA LYS A 76 8.65 13.72 12.51
C LYS A 76 7.53 14.25 11.61
N PRO A 77 6.88 15.37 11.96
CA PRO A 77 5.87 15.98 11.10
C PRO A 77 6.45 16.32 9.72
N ARG A 78 5.69 15.99 8.67
CA ARG A 78 6.03 16.22 7.27
C ARG A 78 4.86 16.80 6.52
N VAL A 79 5.15 17.72 5.62
CA VAL A 79 4.17 18.25 4.68
C VAL A 79 4.32 17.51 3.35
N ILE A 80 3.23 16.91 2.89
CA ILE A 80 3.18 16.20 1.60
C ILE A 80 2.17 16.96 0.74
N GLY A 81 2.68 17.91 -0.06
CA GLY A 81 1.85 18.75 -0.93
C GLY A 81 1.72 18.24 -2.36
N ASN A 82 2.60 17.33 -2.77
CA ASN A 82 2.62 16.75 -4.12
C ASN A 82 3.30 15.36 -4.12
N PRO A 83 3.17 14.57 -5.20
CA PRO A 83 3.76 13.23 -5.27
C PRO A 83 5.30 13.18 -5.18
N ARG A 84 5.99 14.28 -5.50
CA ARG A 84 7.44 14.35 -5.35
C ARG A 84 7.84 14.39 -3.88
N ASP A 85 7.06 15.08 -3.03
CA ASP A 85 7.31 15.13 -1.60
C ASP A 85 7.17 13.73 -0.97
N ALA A 86 6.13 12.98 -1.34
CA ALA A 86 5.95 11.59 -0.90
C ALA A 86 7.14 10.71 -1.31
N LYS A 87 7.57 10.80 -2.58
CA LYS A 87 8.74 10.06 -3.08
C LYS A 87 10.04 10.43 -2.36
N ASN A 88 10.25 11.69 -2.04
CA ASN A 88 11.41 12.15 -1.26
C ASN A 88 11.43 11.59 0.18
N LEU A 89 10.27 11.17 0.68
CA LEU A 89 10.10 10.49 1.96
C LEU A 89 10.09 8.95 1.82
N ASN A 90 10.48 8.43 0.66
CA ASN A 90 10.46 6.99 0.32
C ASN A 90 9.07 6.34 0.43
N ILE A 91 8.02 7.12 0.13
CA ILE A 91 6.65 6.65 0.00
C ILE A 91 6.36 6.47 -1.48
N GLU A 92 6.11 5.23 -1.91
CA GLU A 92 5.77 4.91 -3.28
C GLU A 92 4.37 4.30 -3.35
N CYS A 93 3.64 4.63 -4.42
CA CYS A 93 2.28 4.17 -4.63
C CYS A 93 2.19 3.33 -5.90
N ILE A 94 1.62 2.14 -5.77
CA ILE A 94 1.25 1.25 -6.87
C ILE A 94 -0.26 1.28 -6.95
N TYR A 95 -0.76 2.01 -7.94
CA TYR A 95 -2.20 2.11 -8.20
C TYR A 95 -2.71 0.89 -8.94
N GLN A 96 -4.01 0.66 -8.91
CA GLN A 96 -4.70 -0.38 -9.69
C GLN A 96 -4.34 -0.32 -11.18
N GLN A 97 -4.27 0.88 -11.74
CA GLN A 97 -3.62 1.11 -13.04
C GLN A 97 -2.14 1.38 -12.79
N LEU A 98 -1.27 0.44 -13.12
CA LEU A 98 0.14 0.39 -12.73
C LEU A 98 0.99 1.59 -13.19
N ALA A 99 0.43 2.50 -13.97
CA ALA A 99 1.12 3.66 -14.54
C ALA A 99 2.44 3.27 -15.24
N LEU A 100 2.38 2.18 -16.00
CA LEU A 100 3.45 1.73 -16.88
C LEU A 100 3.19 2.24 -18.31
N ALA A 101 4.25 2.61 -19.01
CA ALA A 101 4.19 2.94 -20.43
C ALA A 101 4.21 1.64 -21.23
N ASP A 102 3.07 1.31 -21.84
CA ASP A 102 2.82 0.01 -22.49
C ASP A 102 3.78 -0.31 -23.64
N ASN A 103 4.24 0.71 -24.36
CA ASN A 103 5.04 0.62 -25.56
C ASN A 103 6.56 0.55 -25.31
N VAL A 104 7.03 0.67 -24.08
CA VAL A 104 8.43 0.57 -23.71
C VAL A 104 8.69 -0.65 -22.83
N ASP A 105 9.95 -1.03 -22.71
CA ASP A 105 10.38 -2.21 -21.99
C ASP A 105 10.41 -2.03 -20.45
N ALA A 106 10.76 -3.11 -19.74
CA ALA A 106 10.78 -3.08 -18.27
C ALA A 106 11.85 -2.12 -17.71
N PRO A 107 13.12 -2.07 -18.20
CA PRO A 107 14.10 -1.08 -17.77
C PRO A 107 13.63 0.36 -17.93
N ALA A 108 13.11 0.74 -19.10
CA ALA A 108 12.61 2.08 -19.33
C ALA A 108 11.44 2.42 -18.39
N ASN A 109 10.57 1.45 -18.08
CA ASN A 109 9.48 1.66 -17.11
C ASN A 109 9.97 1.81 -15.66
N VAL A 110 10.99 1.05 -15.25
CA VAL A 110 11.56 1.18 -13.91
C VAL A 110 12.15 2.57 -13.70
N PHE A 111 12.84 3.10 -14.71
CA PHE A 111 13.54 4.39 -14.62
C PHE A 111 12.70 5.58 -15.14
N LEU A 112 11.46 5.38 -15.56
CA LEU A 112 10.62 6.42 -16.15
C LEU A 112 10.55 7.68 -15.27
N GLY A 113 11.04 8.81 -15.80
CA GLY A 113 11.14 10.09 -15.12
C GLY A 113 12.33 10.22 -14.14
N ARG A 114 13.21 9.20 -14.11
CA ARG A 114 14.45 9.17 -13.31
C ARG A 114 15.54 8.42 -14.09
N GLU A 115 15.57 8.65 -15.42
CA GLU A 115 16.42 7.93 -16.35
C GLU A 115 17.90 8.13 -16.02
N MET A 116 18.69 7.06 -16.18
CA MET A 116 20.14 7.16 -16.10
C MET A 116 20.70 7.72 -17.40
N THR A 117 21.65 8.65 -17.29
CA THR A 117 22.30 9.27 -18.44
C THR A 117 23.80 9.04 -18.38
N ASN A 118 24.41 8.84 -19.55
CA ASN A 118 25.85 8.74 -19.69
C ASN A 118 26.50 10.15 -19.68
N PHE A 119 27.83 10.19 -19.83
CA PHE A 119 28.63 11.43 -19.86
C PHE A 119 28.14 12.43 -20.93
N TRP A 120 27.61 11.93 -22.05
CA TRP A 120 27.11 12.73 -23.17
C TRP A 120 25.64 13.16 -22.98
N ARG A 121 25.05 12.94 -21.82
CA ARG A 121 23.64 13.23 -21.51
C ARG A 121 22.62 12.47 -22.37
N SER A 122 23.06 11.41 -23.05
CA SER A 122 22.15 10.44 -23.67
C SER A 122 21.74 9.36 -22.67
N LEU A 123 20.63 8.69 -22.91
CA LEU A 123 20.17 7.60 -22.05
C LEU A 123 21.21 6.49 -21.97
N ASP A 124 21.44 5.97 -20.77
CA ASP A 124 22.28 4.81 -20.52
C ASP A 124 21.41 3.56 -20.35
N ASP A 125 20.90 3.05 -21.47
CA ASP A 125 20.03 1.87 -21.49
C ASP A 125 20.72 0.63 -20.89
N GLY A 126 22.05 0.54 -21.05
CA GLY A 126 22.82 -0.57 -20.48
C GLY A 126 22.86 -0.55 -18.96
N ALA A 127 23.10 0.62 -18.36
CA ALA A 127 23.07 0.80 -16.91
C ALA A 127 21.67 0.56 -16.35
N MET A 128 20.64 1.11 -16.99
CA MET A 128 19.24 0.91 -16.59
C MET A 128 18.83 -0.56 -16.67
N GLU A 129 19.20 -1.28 -17.73
CA GLU A 129 18.95 -2.72 -17.84
C GLU A 129 19.67 -3.49 -16.74
N HIS A 130 20.95 -3.19 -16.48
CA HIS A 130 21.74 -3.85 -15.44
C HIS A 130 21.09 -3.72 -14.05
N GLU A 131 20.73 -2.51 -13.65
CA GLU A 131 20.09 -2.28 -12.36
C GLU A 131 18.70 -2.91 -12.29
N THR A 132 17.92 -2.87 -13.38
CA THR A 132 16.62 -3.55 -13.43
C THR A 132 16.77 -5.05 -13.25
N ARG A 133 17.77 -5.68 -13.90
CA ARG A 133 18.05 -7.11 -13.74
C ARG A 133 18.40 -7.47 -12.29
N LYS A 134 19.17 -6.62 -11.63
CA LYS A 134 19.57 -6.81 -10.23
C LYS A 134 18.34 -6.80 -9.30
N VAL A 135 17.45 -5.82 -9.45
CA VAL A 135 16.21 -5.74 -8.65
C VAL A 135 15.26 -6.88 -8.98
N MET A 136 15.03 -7.14 -10.27
CA MET A 136 14.14 -8.24 -10.71
C MET A 136 14.68 -9.61 -10.32
N GLY A 137 16.01 -9.80 -10.31
CA GLY A 137 16.64 -11.04 -9.85
C GLY A 137 16.31 -11.37 -8.39
N ARG A 138 16.04 -10.34 -7.57
CA ARG A 138 15.60 -10.48 -6.19
C ARG A 138 14.09 -10.71 -6.07
N LEU A 139 13.28 -9.96 -6.83
CA LEU A 139 11.82 -9.98 -6.74
C LEU A 139 11.18 -11.10 -7.56
N ASN A 140 11.69 -11.36 -8.76
CA ASN A 140 11.20 -12.39 -9.68
C ASN A 140 12.36 -12.99 -10.47
N PRO A 141 13.11 -13.96 -9.92
CA PRO A 141 14.29 -14.55 -10.57
C PRO A 141 14.02 -15.18 -11.94
N ASN A 142 12.77 -15.56 -12.20
CA ASN A 142 12.35 -16.17 -13.46
C ASN A 142 11.98 -15.14 -14.54
N PHE A 143 12.04 -13.85 -14.25
CA PHE A 143 11.75 -12.81 -15.23
C PHE A 143 12.87 -12.72 -16.27
N LYS A 144 12.52 -12.87 -17.56
CA LYS A 144 13.50 -12.88 -18.67
C LYS A 144 13.20 -11.87 -19.78
N ARG A 145 12.02 -11.23 -19.73
CA ARG A 145 11.50 -10.39 -20.83
C ARG A 145 11.88 -8.91 -20.67
N PHE A 146 13.18 -8.63 -20.50
CA PHE A 146 13.64 -7.26 -20.21
C PHE A 146 13.51 -6.31 -21.41
N LYS A 147 13.64 -6.81 -22.65
CA LYS A 147 13.65 -5.99 -23.88
C LYS A 147 12.31 -5.98 -24.64
N GLN A 148 11.28 -6.55 -24.05
CA GLN A 148 9.96 -6.58 -24.68
C GLN A 148 9.10 -5.46 -24.09
N PRO A 149 8.23 -4.81 -24.89
CA PRO A 149 7.26 -3.87 -24.38
C PRO A 149 6.40 -4.48 -23.28
N VAL A 150 6.13 -3.71 -22.20
CA VAL A 150 5.40 -4.24 -21.05
C VAL A 150 3.97 -4.66 -21.35
N VAL A 151 3.37 -4.18 -22.45
CA VAL A 151 2.07 -4.66 -22.94
C VAL A 151 2.07 -6.16 -23.24
N SER A 152 3.21 -6.74 -23.60
CA SER A 152 3.36 -8.17 -23.89
C SER A 152 3.57 -9.04 -22.64
N LEU A 153 3.74 -8.42 -21.49
CA LEU A 153 3.93 -9.09 -20.21
C LEU A 153 2.59 -9.52 -19.62
N SER A 154 2.60 -10.59 -18.82
CA SER A 154 1.43 -10.97 -18.03
C SER A 154 1.13 -9.94 -16.94
N GLY A 155 -0.08 -9.98 -16.38
CA GLY A 155 -0.49 -9.08 -15.29
C GLY A 155 0.47 -9.11 -14.11
N GLY A 156 0.82 -10.30 -13.62
CA GLY A 156 1.77 -10.47 -12.53
C GLY A 156 3.18 -10.00 -12.88
N GLN A 157 3.63 -10.14 -14.14
CA GLN A 157 4.91 -9.61 -14.60
C GLN A 157 4.90 -8.08 -14.64
N ARG A 158 3.81 -7.46 -15.10
CA ARG A 158 3.64 -6.00 -15.07
C ARG A 158 3.63 -5.48 -13.64
N GLN A 159 2.93 -6.17 -12.73
CA GLN A 159 2.94 -5.85 -11.30
C GLN A 159 4.36 -5.90 -10.73
N ALA A 160 5.13 -6.95 -11.06
CA ALA A 160 6.52 -7.07 -10.62
C ALA A 160 7.40 -5.92 -11.13
N VAL A 161 7.18 -5.42 -12.36
CA VAL A 161 7.91 -4.24 -12.89
C VAL A 161 7.55 -2.98 -12.11
N ALA A 162 6.28 -2.77 -11.80
CA ALA A 162 5.84 -1.62 -10.99
C ALA A 162 6.43 -1.67 -9.56
N ILE A 163 6.46 -2.84 -8.94
CA ILE A 163 7.10 -3.07 -7.65
C ILE A 163 8.62 -2.84 -7.75
N ALA A 164 9.26 -3.36 -8.81
CA ALA A 164 10.70 -3.18 -9.02
C ALA A 164 11.10 -1.71 -9.10
N ARG A 165 10.28 -0.86 -9.75
CA ARG A 165 10.48 0.59 -9.77
C ARG A 165 10.49 1.17 -8.35
N ALA A 166 9.50 0.85 -7.53
CA ALA A 166 9.42 1.34 -6.16
C ALA A 166 10.61 0.88 -5.31
N VAL A 167 10.96 -0.40 -5.39
CA VAL A 167 12.06 -1.01 -4.63
C VAL A 167 13.42 -0.45 -5.07
N HIS A 168 13.65 -0.25 -6.38
CA HIS A 168 14.89 0.33 -6.89
C HIS A 168 15.15 1.72 -6.31
N PHE A 169 14.11 2.51 -6.13
CA PHE A 169 14.20 3.85 -5.54
C PHE A 169 14.02 3.87 -4.01
N ASN A 170 14.34 2.75 -3.35
CA ASN A 170 14.41 2.61 -1.89
C ASN A 170 13.10 2.95 -1.16
N ALA A 171 11.96 2.53 -1.71
CA ALA A 171 10.69 2.61 -1.00
C ALA A 171 10.81 1.97 0.38
N ARG A 172 10.38 2.68 1.42
CA ARG A 172 10.23 2.20 2.80
C ARG A 172 8.76 1.99 3.16
N ILE A 173 7.92 2.79 2.54
CA ILE A 173 6.47 2.75 2.68
C ILE A 173 5.89 2.53 1.29
N MET A 174 5.10 1.48 1.14
CA MET A 174 4.48 1.12 -0.12
C MET A 174 2.96 1.11 0.02
N ILE A 175 2.31 1.84 -0.85
CA ILE A 175 0.86 1.84 -0.98
C ILE A 175 0.51 0.95 -2.16
N MET A 176 -0.31 -0.07 -1.93
CA MET A 176 -0.78 -0.99 -2.96
C MET A 176 -2.30 -0.93 -3.05
N ASP A 177 -2.80 -0.36 -4.14
CA ASP A 177 -4.23 -0.21 -4.39
C ASP A 177 -4.68 -1.33 -5.34
N GLU A 178 -5.43 -2.30 -4.80
CA GLU A 178 -5.96 -3.47 -5.52
C GLU A 178 -4.87 -4.28 -6.28
N PRO A 179 -3.77 -4.71 -5.64
CA PRO A 179 -2.61 -5.25 -6.34
C PRO A 179 -2.86 -6.60 -7.02
N THR A 180 -3.92 -7.29 -6.67
CA THR A 180 -4.31 -8.61 -7.21
C THR A 180 -5.53 -8.55 -8.11
N ALA A 181 -6.14 -7.38 -8.28
CA ALA A 181 -7.33 -7.21 -9.10
C ALA A 181 -7.07 -7.61 -10.57
N ALA A 182 -8.01 -8.35 -11.14
CA ALA A 182 -7.95 -8.82 -12.53
C ALA A 182 -6.76 -9.74 -12.88
N LEU A 183 -6.13 -10.36 -11.88
CA LEU A 183 -5.08 -11.37 -12.05
C LEU A 183 -5.66 -12.79 -11.96
N GLY A 184 -5.04 -13.72 -12.70
CA GLY A 184 -5.33 -15.14 -12.54
C GLY A 184 -4.76 -15.71 -11.23
N PRO A 185 -5.18 -16.91 -10.78
CA PRO A 185 -4.77 -17.48 -9.50
C PRO A 185 -3.25 -17.62 -9.34
N ALA A 186 -2.53 -18.02 -10.40
CA ALA A 186 -1.08 -18.15 -10.37
C ALA A 186 -0.36 -16.79 -10.25
N GLU A 187 -0.88 -15.76 -10.91
CA GLU A 187 -0.34 -14.39 -10.84
C GLU A 187 -0.62 -13.77 -9.49
N THR A 188 -1.83 -13.97 -8.93
CA THR A 188 -2.20 -13.54 -7.57
C THR A 188 -1.24 -14.14 -6.54
N ALA A 189 -0.96 -15.46 -6.63
CA ALA A 189 0.00 -16.11 -5.73
C ALA A 189 1.41 -15.49 -5.83
N GLN A 190 1.87 -15.14 -7.03
CA GLN A 190 3.15 -14.46 -7.22
C GLN A 190 3.17 -13.07 -6.56
N VAL A 191 2.12 -12.28 -6.74
CA VAL A 191 2.01 -10.95 -6.14
C VAL A 191 1.93 -11.03 -4.61
N ARG A 192 1.16 -11.96 -4.06
CA ARG A 192 1.11 -12.24 -2.61
C ARG A 192 2.50 -12.59 -2.07
N HIS A 193 3.24 -13.45 -2.76
CA HIS A 193 4.62 -13.79 -2.37
C HIS A 193 5.54 -12.55 -2.37
N LEU A 194 5.45 -11.69 -3.39
CA LEU A 194 6.21 -10.44 -3.45
C LEU A 194 5.88 -9.51 -2.26
N ILE A 195 4.61 -9.36 -1.91
CA ILE A 195 4.18 -8.54 -0.77
C ILE A 195 4.79 -9.09 0.53
N GLN A 196 4.74 -10.40 0.76
CA GLN A 196 5.35 -11.03 1.93
C GLN A 196 6.87 -10.86 1.97
N GLN A 197 7.54 -10.97 0.83
CA GLN A 197 8.97 -10.72 0.72
C GLN A 197 9.32 -9.29 1.13
N LEU A 198 8.62 -8.30 0.58
CA LEU A 198 8.83 -6.87 0.89
C LEU A 198 8.57 -6.56 2.37
N LYS A 199 7.53 -7.14 2.94
CA LYS A 199 7.26 -7.08 4.37
C LYS A 199 8.45 -7.61 5.18
N ASN A 200 8.97 -8.79 4.83
CA ASN A 200 10.10 -9.40 5.52
C ASN A 200 11.41 -8.59 5.36
N GLU A 201 11.53 -7.79 4.31
CA GLU A 201 12.61 -6.84 4.09
C GLU A 201 12.43 -5.55 4.91
N GLY A 202 11.35 -5.42 5.68
CA GLY A 202 11.10 -4.31 6.60
C GLY A 202 10.27 -3.16 6.03
N LEU A 203 9.68 -3.30 4.84
CA LEU A 203 8.78 -2.28 4.30
C LEU A 203 7.48 -2.22 5.11
N GLY A 204 6.96 -1.01 5.31
CA GLY A 204 5.58 -0.80 5.76
C GLY A 204 4.65 -0.72 4.55
N ILE A 205 3.60 -1.50 4.53
CA ILE A 205 2.72 -1.63 3.38
C ILE A 205 1.28 -1.28 3.75
N PHE A 206 0.68 -0.32 3.04
CA PHE A 206 -0.77 -0.11 3.01
C PHE A 206 -1.35 -0.95 1.89
N LEU A 207 -2.17 -1.94 2.23
CA LEU A 207 -2.85 -2.81 1.28
C LEU A 207 -4.33 -2.41 1.21
N ILE A 208 -4.75 -1.86 0.08
CA ILE A 208 -6.16 -1.62 -0.21
C ILE A 208 -6.65 -2.78 -1.07
N SER A 209 -7.66 -3.49 -0.61
CA SER A 209 -8.36 -4.51 -1.39
C SER A 209 -9.83 -4.58 -1.00
N HIS A 210 -10.66 -4.91 -1.97
CA HIS A 210 -12.06 -5.27 -1.73
C HIS A 210 -12.24 -6.79 -1.54
N ASP A 211 -11.20 -7.58 -1.84
CA ASP A 211 -11.19 -9.01 -1.56
C ASP A 211 -10.74 -9.26 -0.11
N ILE A 212 -11.67 -9.69 0.71
CA ILE A 212 -11.42 -9.96 2.12
C ILE A 212 -10.40 -11.08 2.33
N HIS A 213 -10.32 -12.04 1.39
CA HIS A 213 -9.35 -13.14 1.47
C HIS A 213 -7.93 -12.61 1.28
N ASP A 214 -7.69 -11.70 0.31
CA ASP A 214 -6.39 -11.07 0.13
C ASP A 214 -5.96 -10.29 1.38
N VAL A 215 -6.91 -9.56 1.97
CA VAL A 215 -6.65 -8.79 3.19
C VAL A 215 -6.27 -9.72 4.34
N PHE A 216 -7.01 -10.80 4.56
CA PHE A 216 -6.70 -11.77 5.62
C PHE A 216 -5.42 -12.55 5.36
N ASP A 217 -5.10 -12.89 4.11
CA ASP A 217 -3.86 -13.62 3.80
C ASP A 217 -2.61 -12.78 4.05
N LEU A 218 -2.66 -11.47 3.77
CA LEU A 218 -1.49 -10.61 3.70
C LEU A 218 -1.31 -9.67 4.89
N SER A 219 -2.42 -9.20 5.50
CA SER A 219 -2.34 -8.14 6.52
C SER A 219 -2.00 -8.67 7.91
N ASP A 220 -1.37 -7.82 8.72
CA ASP A 220 -1.14 -8.02 10.15
C ASP A 220 -2.22 -7.34 10.98
N ARG A 221 -2.58 -6.12 10.54
CA ARG A 221 -3.67 -5.31 11.10
C ARG A 221 -4.60 -4.88 9.97
N ILE A 222 -5.85 -4.66 10.31
CA ILE A 222 -6.91 -4.27 9.37
C ILE A 222 -7.59 -3.02 9.92
N SER A 223 -7.54 -1.93 9.14
CA SER A 223 -8.25 -0.68 9.40
C SER A 223 -9.51 -0.64 8.55
N VAL A 224 -10.66 -0.47 9.20
CA VAL A 224 -11.96 -0.44 8.53
C VAL A 224 -12.46 0.99 8.45
N MET A 225 -12.74 1.46 7.24
CA MET A 225 -13.33 2.77 6.98
C MET A 225 -14.82 2.64 6.63
N TYR A 226 -15.62 3.58 7.16
CA TYR A 226 -17.06 3.66 6.91
C TYR A 226 -17.47 5.14 6.81
N HIS A 227 -18.03 5.56 5.66
CA HIS A 227 -18.50 6.92 5.43
C HIS A 227 -17.50 8.03 5.82
N GLY A 228 -16.24 7.89 5.38
CA GLY A 228 -15.17 8.86 5.62
C GLY A 228 -14.51 8.75 6.99
N ARG A 229 -14.96 7.89 7.88
CA ARG A 229 -14.43 7.71 9.24
C ARG A 229 -13.77 6.35 9.43
N LEU A 230 -12.88 6.27 10.40
CA LEU A 230 -12.30 5.02 10.83
C LEU A 230 -13.23 4.37 11.88
N VAL A 231 -13.75 3.18 11.56
CA VAL A 231 -14.49 2.34 12.53
C VAL A 231 -13.52 1.84 13.60
N GLY A 232 -12.37 1.36 13.18
CA GLY A 232 -11.30 0.90 14.04
C GLY A 232 -10.20 0.19 13.28
N THR A 233 -9.09 -0.05 13.98
CA THR A 233 -8.00 -0.91 13.54
C THR A 233 -7.93 -2.13 14.45
N VAL A 234 -7.98 -3.32 13.87
CA VAL A 234 -7.97 -4.60 14.57
C VAL A 234 -6.77 -5.43 14.13
N ARG A 235 -6.26 -6.30 15.01
CA ARG A 235 -5.26 -7.30 14.61
C ARG A 235 -5.98 -8.43 13.88
N LYS A 236 -5.41 -8.88 12.79
CA LYS A 236 -5.93 -10.04 12.04
C LYS A 236 -6.17 -11.25 12.94
N ALA A 237 -5.26 -11.51 13.90
CA ALA A 237 -5.34 -12.66 14.81
C ALA A 237 -6.53 -12.62 15.77
N ASP A 238 -7.12 -11.44 16.01
CA ASP A 238 -8.16 -11.22 17.01
C ASP A 238 -9.58 -11.20 16.39
N VAL A 239 -9.70 -11.31 15.06
CA VAL A 239 -10.97 -11.18 14.34
C VAL A 239 -11.11 -12.23 13.24
N THR A 240 -12.34 -12.50 12.85
CA THR A 240 -12.70 -13.34 11.71
C THR A 240 -13.02 -12.50 10.47
N PRO A 241 -13.04 -13.08 9.26
CA PRO A 241 -13.53 -12.40 8.06
C PRO A 241 -14.94 -11.83 8.23
N ASP A 242 -15.84 -12.56 8.91
CA ASP A 242 -17.21 -12.14 9.17
C ASP A 242 -17.27 -10.90 10.09
N ASP A 243 -16.38 -10.82 11.09
CA ASP A 243 -16.30 -9.66 11.97
C ASP A 243 -15.89 -8.41 11.18
N VAL A 244 -14.91 -8.53 10.29
CA VAL A 244 -14.47 -7.41 9.44
C VAL A 244 -15.55 -7.03 8.42
N LEU A 245 -16.27 -7.99 7.85
CA LEU A 245 -17.42 -7.72 6.98
C LEU A 245 -18.52 -6.97 7.75
N ALA A 246 -18.82 -7.40 8.97
CA ALA A 246 -19.78 -6.69 9.84
C ALA A 246 -19.35 -5.23 10.09
N MET A 247 -18.08 -4.99 10.38
CA MET A 247 -17.54 -3.63 10.52
C MET A 247 -17.71 -2.80 9.24
N ILE A 248 -17.49 -3.39 8.06
CA ILE A 248 -17.64 -2.72 6.77
C ILE A 248 -19.10 -2.34 6.49
N ILE A 249 -20.05 -3.21 6.86
CA ILE A 249 -21.47 -3.04 6.54
C ILE A 249 -22.17 -2.18 7.60
N LEU A 250 -21.93 -2.45 8.88
CA LEU A 250 -22.61 -1.77 10.00
C LEU A 250 -21.92 -0.48 10.45
N GLY A 251 -20.63 -0.32 10.13
CA GLY A 251 -19.84 0.81 10.63
C GLY A 251 -19.62 0.77 12.14
N LYS A 252 -19.64 -0.42 12.76
CA LYS A 252 -19.48 -0.66 14.21
C LYS A 252 -18.40 -1.70 14.44
N LYS A 253 -17.72 -1.61 15.59
CA LYS A 253 -16.81 -2.69 16.01
C LYS A 253 -17.59 -3.95 16.42
N PRO A 254 -16.93 -5.14 16.43
CA PRO A 254 -17.62 -6.40 16.76
C PRO A 254 -18.25 -6.40 18.16
N ASP A 255 -17.65 -5.71 19.12
CA ASP A 255 -18.14 -5.55 20.50
C ASP A 255 -19.29 -4.53 20.63
N GLU A 256 -19.49 -3.67 19.64
CA GLU A 256 -20.54 -2.67 19.57
C GLU A 256 -21.77 -3.15 18.77
N ALA A 257 -21.63 -4.22 17.97
CA ALA A 257 -22.70 -4.78 17.16
C ALA A 257 -23.64 -5.66 18.00
N THR A 258 -24.94 -5.50 17.81
CA THR A 258 -25.92 -6.34 18.51
C THR A 258 -26.01 -7.75 17.89
N ARG A 259 -26.48 -8.73 18.68
CA ARG A 259 -26.69 -10.10 18.18
C ARG A 259 -27.69 -10.17 17.02
N GLU A 260 -28.68 -9.28 17.02
CA GLU A 260 -29.69 -9.21 15.95
C GLU A 260 -29.06 -8.68 14.66
N GLU A 261 -28.29 -7.60 14.70
CA GLU A 261 -27.55 -7.05 13.55
C GLU A 261 -26.59 -8.08 12.93
N LEU A 262 -25.88 -8.85 13.77
CA LEU A 262 -24.98 -9.89 13.30
C LEU A 262 -25.73 -11.12 12.72
N ALA A 263 -26.93 -11.41 13.22
CA ALA A 263 -27.76 -12.50 12.69
C ALA A 263 -28.36 -12.15 11.32
N GLU A 264 -28.78 -10.91 11.11
CA GLU A 264 -29.29 -10.41 9.83
C GLU A 264 -28.24 -10.44 8.71
N LEU A 265 -26.96 -10.27 9.04
CA LEU A 265 -25.85 -10.36 8.07
C LEU A 265 -25.50 -11.81 7.66
N ARG A 266 -25.95 -12.81 8.44
CA ARG A 266 -25.70 -14.23 8.19
C ARG A 266 -26.90 -14.95 7.52
N ALA A 267 -28.03 -14.28 7.40
CA ALA A 267 -29.25 -14.79 6.76
C ALA A 267 -29.29 -14.45 5.26
#